data_35192ba7a6b8d9bdf5f32ad49d642165
#
_entry.id   35192ba7a6b8d9bdf5f32ad49d642165
#
_cell.length_a   1.000
_cell.length_b   1.000
_cell.length_c   1.000
_cell.angle_alpha   90.00
_cell.angle_beta   90.00
_cell.angle_gamma   90.00
#
_symmetry.space_group_name_H-M   'P 1'
#
loop_
_entity.id
_entity.type
_entity.pdbx_description
1 polymer ?
#
loop_
_entity_poly.entity_id
_entity_poly.type
_entity_poly.pdbx_seq_one_letter_code
_entity_poly.pdbx_strand_id
1 'polypeptide(L)'
;LKPVTRLLKIDEPILMIPHLAIHFNRSVNEGNALSKQKDMLPILTRISDSLSANGLLVNYIAKSLDVDSYDILDFDLFLYNTQPATLTGLNKEFVMSGRLDDLSMAHAAIIEATDDEATCISAIFDNEETGSGTKQGAHSPVLSNLLRRVAECQGANYDEFCQAVGSSFMISADNAHAFHPNYAEKYDPTNHPSLGGGPVIKINANCKYMTDAHSAAIFKSLCDEAGVPCQYFVNHSDVAGGSTLGNIFTGQLDIEGVDVGNPLLAMHSACETGSTEDHINMIRAFKQFFAH
;
A
#
# COMPACT_ATOMS: atom_id res chain seq x y z
N LEU A 1 7.73 17.11 -29.96
CA LEU A 1 6.71 16.07 -29.94
C LEU A 1 6.40 15.75 -28.46
N LYS A 2 5.13 15.86 -28.05
CA LYS A 2 4.66 15.43 -26.75
C LYS A 2 3.56 14.38 -26.97
N PRO A 3 3.78 13.12 -26.56
CA PRO A 3 2.70 12.14 -26.56
C PRO A 3 1.61 12.56 -25.57
N VAL A 4 0.37 12.21 -25.87
CA VAL A 4 -0.77 12.40 -24.98
C VAL A 4 -0.99 11.08 -24.24
N THR A 5 -1.00 11.12 -22.90
CA THR A 5 -1.31 9.94 -22.08
C THR A 5 -2.83 9.87 -21.85
N ARG A 6 -3.40 8.70 -22.06
CA ARG A 6 -4.79 8.40 -21.73
C ARG A 6 -4.85 7.22 -20.79
N LEU A 7 -5.69 7.31 -19.76
CA LEU A 7 -5.97 6.21 -18.85
C LEU A 7 -7.13 5.40 -19.39
N LEU A 8 -6.95 4.09 -19.41
CA LEU A 8 -7.99 3.12 -19.74
C LEU A 8 -8.27 2.23 -18.54
N LYS A 9 -9.51 2.21 -18.07
CA LYS A 9 -9.97 1.31 -17.03
C LYS A 9 -10.97 0.32 -17.62
N ILE A 10 -10.71 -0.96 -17.45
CA ILE A 10 -11.59 -2.05 -17.90
C ILE A 10 -12.07 -2.76 -16.64
N ASP A 11 -13.31 -2.47 -16.23
CA ASP A 11 -13.90 -3.04 -15.02
C ASP A 11 -14.62 -4.38 -15.27
N GLU A 12 -14.50 -4.93 -16.48
CA GLU A 12 -15.04 -6.23 -16.83
C GLU A 12 -13.98 -7.33 -16.67
N PRO A 13 -14.36 -8.54 -16.25
CA PRO A 13 -13.41 -9.67 -16.12
C PRO A 13 -13.09 -10.25 -17.51
N ILE A 14 -12.16 -9.60 -18.23
CA ILE A 14 -11.76 -10.00 -19.59
C ILE A 14 -10.59 -10.97 -19.64
N LEU A 15 -9.93 -11.21 -18.53
CA LEU A 15 -8.73 -12.04 -18.41
C LEU A 15 -8.91 -13.09 -17.31
N MET A 16 -8.26 -14.23 -17.47
CA MET A 16 -8.16 -15.25 -16.42
C MET A 16 -6.76 -15.81 -16.34
N ILE A 17 -6.32 -16.19 -15.15
CA ILE A 17 -5.08 -16.94 -14.88
C ILE A 17 -5.48 -18.28 -14.28
N PRO A 18 -5.76 -19.31 -15.08
CA PRO A 18 -6.19 -20.60 -14.58
C PRO A 18 -5.01 -21.39 -14.00
N HIS A 19 -5.20 -21.96 -12.84
CA HIS A 19 -4.24 -22.89 -12.27
C HIS A 19 -4.34 -24.26 -12.97
N LEU A 20 -3.24 -25.01 -12.96
CA LEU A 20 -3.22 -26.38 -13.47
C LEU A 20 -4.06 -27.30 -12.56
N ALA A 21 -4.89 -28.16 -13.16
CA ALA A 21 -5.68 -29.13 -12.40
C ALA A 21 -4.76 -30.08 -11.61
N ILE A 22 -5.19 -30.46 -10.41
CA ILE A 22 -4.44 -31.37 -9.53
C ILE A 22 -4.05 -32.71 -10.22
N HIS A 23 -4.85 -33.14 -11.18
CA HIS A 23 -4.54 -34.35 -11.97
C HIS A 23 -3.23 -34.28 -12.74
N PHE A 24 -2.81 -33.08 -13.11
CA PHE A 24 -1.56 -32.78 -13.82
C PHE A 24 -0.48 -32.20 -12.92
N ASN A 25 -0.82 -31.88 -11.64
CA ASN A 25 0.10 -31.39 -10.63
C ASN A 25 -0.18 -32.07 -9.29
N ARG A 26 0.22 -33.36 -9.18
CA ARG A 26 -0.05 -34.19 -7.98
C ARG A 26 0.67 -33.70 -6.73
N SER A 27 1.75 -32.95 -6.88
CA SER A 27 2.56 -32.39 -5.78
C SER A 27 2.07 -31.02 -5.30
N VAL A 28 0.93 -30.52 -5.77
CA VAL A 28 0.43 -29.18 -5.40
C VAL A 28 0.32 -28.96 -3.88
N ASN A 29 0.02 -30.02 -3.11
CA ASN A 29 -0.09 -29.97 -1.66
C ASN A 29 1.28 -30.09 -0.93
N GLU A 30 2.35 -30.37 -1.65
CA GLU A 30 3.72 -30.46 -1.11
C GLU A 30 4.49 -29.14 -1.26
N GLY A 31 3.87 -28.16 -1.87
CA GLY A 31 4.42 -26.85 -2.21
C GLY A 31 4.46 -26.63 -3.71
N ASN A 32 3.88 -25.55 -4.17
CA ASN A 32 3.83 -25.18 -5.58
C ASN A 32 4.57 -23.87 -5.83
N ALA A 33 5.83 -23.96 -6.26
CA ALA A 33 6.58 -22.80 -6.67
C ALA A 33 6.04 -22.28 -8.01
N LEU A 34 5.36 -21.15 -8.00
CA LEU A 34 4.82 -20.50 -9.19
C LEU A 34 5.94 -19.92 -10.05
N SER A 35 5.96 -20.31 -11.33
CA SER A 35 6.80 -19.66 -12.33
C SER A 35 6.12 -18.41 -12.84
N LYS A 36 6.72 -17.24 -12.61
CA LYS A 36 6.18 -15.96 -13.14
C LYS A 36 6.01 -15.98 -14.66
N GLN A 37 6.92 -16.67 -15.36
CA GLN A 37 6.93 -16.75 -16.83
C GLN A 37 5.84 -17.67 -17.40
N LYS A 38 5.38 -18.66 -16.63
CA LYS A 38 4.42 -19.67 -17.11
C LYS A 38 3.08 -19.57 -16.40
N ASP A 39 3.10 -19.54 -15.06
CA ASP A 39 1.89 -19.68 -14.25
C ASP A 39 1.14 -18.36 -14.08
N MET A 40 1.80 -17.22 -14.38
CA MET A 40 1.21 -15.89 -14.22
C MET A 40 0.72 -15.28 -15.54
N LEU A 41 0.82 -15.99 -16.66
CA LEU A 41 0.35 -15.49 -17.95
C LEU A 41 -1.17 -15.57 -18.06
N PRO A 42 -1.87 -14.47 -18.33
CA PRO A 42 -3.32 -14.46 -18.45
C PRO A 42 -3.77 -14.97 -19.82
N ILE A 43 -4.95 -15.60 -19.86
CA ILE A 43 -5.65 -15.97 -21.06
C ILE A 43 -6.72 -14.90 -21.35
N LEU A 44 -6.66 -14.28 -22.53
CA LEU A 44 -7.60 -13.27 -22.98
C LEU A 44 -8.79 -13.87 -23.73
N THR A 45 -8.52 -14.72 -24.74
CA THR A 45 -9.57 -15.29 -25.60
C THR A 45 -9.09 -16.52 -26.36
N ARG A 46 -10.01 -17.17 -27.05
CA ARG A 46 -9.71 -18.25 -27.98
C ARG A 46 -9.45 -17.67 -29.37
N ILE A 47 -8.38 -18.12 -30.00
CA ILE A 47 -8.12 -17.83 -31.42
C ILE A 47 -9.01 -18.72 -32.31
N SER A 48 -9.51 -18.15 -33.39
CA SER A 48 -10.30 -18.81 -34.41
C SER A 48 -9.82 -18.37 -35.81
N ASP A 49 -10.32 -19.01 -36.87
CA ASP A 49 -9.97 -18.65 -38.25
C ASP A 49 -10.33 -17.17 -38.59
N SER A 50 -11.33 -16.61 -37.89
CA SER A 50 -11.76 -15.23 -38.06
C SER A 50 -11.10 -14.24 -37.10
N LEU A 51 -10.30 -14.71 -36.13
CA LEU A 51 -9.68 -13.87 -35.10
C LEU A 51 -8.17 -14.14 -35.01
N SER A 52 -7.38 -13.22 -35.57
CA SER A 52 -5.92 -13.27 -35.46
C SER A 52 -5.45 -12.77 -34.10
N ALA A 53 -4.41 -13.42 -33.54
CA ALA A 53 -3.72 -12.93 -32.35
C ALA A 53 -2.92 -11.65 -32.62
N ASN A 54 -2.55 -11.40 -33.87
CA ASN A 54 -1.74 -10.26 -34.25
C ASN A 54 -2.51 -8.95 -34.08
N GLY A 55 -2.00 -8.07 -33.23
CA GLY A 55 -2.60 -6.76 -32.96
C GLY A 55 -3.91 -6.80 -32.14
N LEU A 56 -4.38 -7.97 -31.71
CA LEU A 56 -5.67 -8.11 -31.00
C LEU A 56 -5.76 -7.17 -29.79
N LEU A 57 -4.75 -7.16 -28.93
CA LEU A 57 -4.75 -6.37 -27.71
C LEU A 57 -4.71 -4.86 -28.03
N VAL A 58 -3.86 -4.44 -28.96
CA VAL A 58 -3.78 -3.03 -29.37
C VAL A 58 -5.08 -2.55 -29.99
N ASN A 59 -5.71 -3.39 -30.84
CA ASN A 59 -7.01 -3.07 -31.43
C ASN A 59 -8.13 -2.98 -30.37
N TYR A 60 -8.07 -3.84 -29.34
CA TYR A 60 -9.02 -3.76 -28.23
C TYR A 60 -8.86 -2.45 -27.44
N ILE A 61 -7.61 -2.08 -27.12
CA ILE A 61 -7.29 -0.81 -26.45
C ILE A 61 -7.74 0.39 -27.29
N ALA A 62 -7.41 0.41 -28.57
CA ALA A 62 -7.78 1.46 -29.49
C ALA A 62 -9.30 1.67 -29.55
N LYS A 63 -10.04 0.57 -29.70
CA LYS A 63 -11.51 0.58 -29.68
C LYS A 63 -12.07 1.12 -28.36
N SER A 64 -11.49 0.73 -27.24
CA SER A 64 -11.92 1.15 -25.91
C SER A 64 -11.67 2.64 -25.64
N LEU A 65 -10.67 3.22 -26.30
CA LEU A 65 -10.30 4.64 -26.21
C LEU A 65 -10.90 5.50 -27.35
N ASP A 66 -11.61 4.88 -28.31
CA ASP A 66 -12.12 5.53 -29.52
C ASP A 66 -11.03 6.26 -30.32
N VAL A 67 -9.96 5.53 -30.62
CA VAL A 67 -8.82 6.01 -31.42
C VAL A 67 -8.41 4.98 -32.45
N ASP A 68 -7.58 5.38 -33.43
CA ASP A 68 -6.95 4.45 -34.36
C ASP A 68 -5.80 3.69 -33.65
N SER A 69 -5.65 2.41 -33.95
CA SER A 69 -4.56 1.60 -33.40
C SER A 69 -3.16 2.11 -33.77
N TYR A 70 -3.02 2.81 -34.89
CA TYR A 70 -1.77 3.48 -35.30
C TYR A 70 -1.43 4.71 -34.44
N ASP A 71 -2.39 5.29 -33.73
CA ASP A 71 -2.17 6.41 -32.81
C ASP A 71 -1.63 5.96 -31.46
N ILE A 72 -1.65 4.65 -31.15
CA ILE A 72 -1.10 4.10 -29.93
C ILE A 72 0.40 3.87 -30.14
N LEU A 73 1.22 4.72 -29.50
CA LEU A 73 2.68 4.66 -29.61
C LEU A 73 3.28 3.62 -28.66
N ASP A 74 2.73 3.52 -27.45
CA ASP A 74 3.14 2.58 -26.40
C ASP A 74 2.09 2.51 -25.29
N PHE A 75 2.20 1.53 -24.39
CA PHE A 75 1.29 1.37 -23.26
C PHE A 75 1.92 0.58 -22.09
N ASP A 76 1.48 0.90 -20.88
CA ASP A 76 1.70 0.10 -19.69
C ASP A 76 0.37 -0.55 -19.30
N LEU A 77 0.39 -1.87 -19.04
CA LEU A 77 -0.79 -2.64 -18.67
C LEU A 77 -0.63 -3.29 -17.30
N PHE A 78 -1.66 -3.15 -16.48
CA PHE A 78 -1.70 -3.68 -15.13
C PHE A 78 -2.91 -4.60 -14.97
N LEU A 79 -2.70 -5.76 -14.35
CA LEU A 79 -3.77 -6.69 -14.01
C LEU A 79 -4.27 -6.40 -12.60
N TYR A 80 -5.57 -6.46 -12.42
CA TYR A 80 -6.18 -6.39 -11.11
C TYR A 80 -7.37 -7.34 -11.01
N ASN A 81 -7.63 -7.81 -9.78
CA ASN A 81 -8.80 -8.63 -9.51
C ASN A 81 -10.06 -7.77 -9.56
N THR A 82 -11.04 -8.16 -10.38
CA THR A 82 -12.32 -7.47 -10.52
C THR A 82 -13.35 -7.90 -9.47
N GLN A 83 -13.02 -8.87 -8.61
CA GLN A 83 -13.93 -9.28 -7.53
C GLN A 83 -14.12 -8.10 -6.56
N PRO A 84 -15.37 -7.70 -6.27
CA PRO A 84 -15.64 -6.61 -5.35
C PRO A 84 -15.27 -6.97 -3.92
N ALA A 85 -14.95 -5.96 -3.13
CA ALA A 85 -14.76 -6.10 -1.69
C ALA A 85 -16.01 -6.70 -1.04
N THR A 86 -15.83 -7.56 -0.06
CA THR A 86 -16.91 -8.28 0.61
C THR A 86 -16.74 -8.21 2.11
N LEU A 87 -17.81 -7.86 2.82
CA LEU A 87 -17.86 -7.99 4.28
C LEU A 87 -18.12 -9.44 4.65
N THR A 88 -17.32 -9.97 5.58
CA THR A 88 -17.37 -11.37 6.02
C THR A 88 -17.23 -11.48 7.53
N GLY A 89 -17.36 -12.70 8.06
CA GLY A 89 -17.47 -12.97 9.49
C GLY A 89 -18.95 -13.05 9.93
N LEU A 90 -19.19 -13.61 11.09
CA LEU A 90 -20.56 -13.77 11.63
C LEU A 90 -21.25 -12.42 11.83
N ASN A 91 -20.51 -11.40 12.20
CA ASN A 91 -21.00 -10.04 12.47
C ASN A 91 -20.55 -9.03 11.38
N LYS A 92 -20.02 -9.51 10.25
CA LYS A 92 -19.47 -8.68 9.18
C LYS A 92 -18.30 -7.79 9.65
N GLU A 93 -17.55 -8.26 10.59
CA GLU A 93 -16.44 -7.57 11.24
C GLU A 93 -15.17 -7.53 10.38
N PHE A 94 -15.12 -8.33 9.30
CA PHE A 94 -13.97 -8.37 8.38
C PHE A 94 -14.34 -7.82 7.01
N VAL A 95 -13.34 -7.26 6.35
CA VAL A 95 -13.40 -6.91 4.93
C VAL A 95 -12.39 -7.77 4.16
N MET A 96 -12.84 -8.37 3.07
CA MET A 96 -12.02 -9.13 2.15
C MET A 96 -11.96 -8.42 0.81
N SER A 97 -10.76 -8.10 0.35
CA SER A 97 -10.51 -7.46 -0.95
C SER A 97 -9.05 -7.67 -1.36
N GLY A 98 -8.76 -7.53 -2.64
CA GLY A 98 -7.38 -7.29 -3.06
C GLY A 98 -6.96 -5.85 -2.76
N ARG A 99 -5.67 -5.62 -2.60
CA ARG A 99 -5.07 -4.27 -2.47
C ARG A 99 -5.57 -3.47 -1.26
N LEU A 100 -5.94 -4.13 -0.17
CA LEU A 100 -6.10 -3.44 1.12
C LEU A 100 -4.77 -2.83 1.52
N ASP A 101 -3.69 -3.53 1.24
CA ASP A 101 -2.34 -3.05 1.22
C ASP A 101 -2.03 -2.41 -0.15
N ASP A 102 -1.80 -1.08 -0.26
CA ASP A 102 -1.88 -0.14 0.88
C ASP A 102 -3.01 0.89 0.69
N LEU A 103 -4.05 0.55 -0.11
CA LEU A 103 -5.17 1.45 -0.37
C LEU A 103 -5.97 1.80 0.90
N SER A 104 -5.96 0.92 1.91
CA SER A 104 -6.66 1.20 3.16
C SER A 104 -6.00 2.33 3.94
N MET A 105 -4.66 2.38 3.97
CA MET A 105 -3.93 3.45 4.64
C MET A 105 -3.98 4.76 3.85
N ALA A 106 -3.84 4.68 2.51
CA ALA A 106 -4.03 5.82 1.63
C ALA A 106 -5.40 6.47 1.81
N HIS A 107 -6.47 5.66 1.91
CA HIS A 107 -7.82 6.15 2.18
C HIS A 107 -7.92 6.84 3.54
N ALA A 108 -7.37 6.24 4.60
CA ALA A 108 -7.39 6.83 5.93
C ALA A 108 -6.64 8.19 5.98
N ALA A 109 -5.52 8.29 5.26
CA ALA A 109 -4.70 9.51 5.23
C ALA A 109 -5.35 10.69 4.46
N ILE A 110 -6.22 10.40 3.46
CA ILE A 110 -6.85 11.45 2.65
C ILE A 110 -8.10 12.03 3.32
N ILE A 111 -8.86 11.21 4.02
CA ILE A 111 -10.21 11.60 4.49
C ILE A 111 -10.18 12.71 5.55
N GLU A 112 -9.15 12.74 6.39
CA GLU A 112 -9.12 13.60 7.58
C GLU A 112 -8.02 14.67 7.57
N ALA A 113 -7.50 15.03 6.39
CA ALA A 113 -6.61 16.19 6.29
C ALA A 113 -7.42 17.44 6.59
N THR A 114 -7.40 17.88 7.84
CA THR A 114 -8.10 19.08 8.32
C THR A 114 -7.13 20.24 8.49
N ASP A 115 -7.67 21.40 8.45
CA ASP A 115 -7.02 22.69 8.52
C ASP A 115 -6.80 23.09 9.97
N ASP A 116 -5.57 23.57 10.29
CA ASP A 116 -5.49 24.54 11.36
C ASP A 116 -4.17 25.33 11.31
N GLU A 117 -3.42 25.46 12.38
CA GLU A 117 -2.23 26.30 12.46
C GLU A 117 -0.99 25.70 11.79
N ALA A 118 -1.01 24.39 11.50
CA ALA A 118 0.09 23.65 10.88
C ALA A 118 -0.18 23.31 9.40
N THR A 119 0.87 23.18 8.61
CA THR A 119 0.75 22.68 7.23
C THR A 119 0.61 21.16 7.23
N CYS A 120 -0.61 20.68 6.97
CA CYS A 120 -0.93 19.26 6.87
C CYS A 120 -0.70 18.75 5.45
N ILE A 121 -0.01 17.61 5.31
CA ILE A 121 0.30 17.02 4.01
C ILE A 121 0.03 15.51 4.04
N SER A 122 -0.81 15.04 3.13
CA SER A 122 -0.96 13.62 2.81
C SER A 122 -0.26 13.34 1.49
N ALA A 123 0.82 12.55 1.52
CA ALA A 123 1.60 12.18 0.34
C ALA A 123 1.42 10.70 0.03
N ILE A 124 0.89 10.38 -1.15
CA ILE A 124 0.68 9.01 -1.62
C ILE A 124 1.61 8.75 -2.78
N PHE A 125 2.38 7.67 -2.67
CA PHE A 125 3.40 7.28 -3.64
C PHE A 125 2.96 6.08 -4.46
N ASP A 126 3.45 6.02 -5.68
CA ASP A 126 3.32 4.87 -6.56
C ASP A 126 4.52 3.93 -6.38
N ASN A 127 4.37 2.69 -6.81
CA ASN A 127 5.43 1.69 -6.88
C ASN A 127 6.07 1.28 -5.54
N GLU A 128 5.40 1.44 -4.41
CA GLU A 128 5.92 0.95 -3.14
C GLU A 128 6.20 -0.55 -3.22
N GLU A 129 5.23 -1.35 -3.62
CA GLU A 129 5.26 -2.82 -3.72
C GLU A 129 6.30 -3.36 -4.72
N THR A 130 6.80 -2.52 -5.60
CA THR A 130 7.83 -2.86 -6.59
C THR A 130 9.19 -2.25 -6.28
N GLY A 131 9.35 -1.59 -5.12
CA GLY A 131 10.62 -1.13 -4.58
C GLY A 131 10.90 0.36 -4.66
N SER A 132 9.87 1.21 -4.90
CA SER A 132 9.92 2.68 -4.82
C SER A 132 10.95 3.39 -5.71
N GLY A 133 11.72 2.67 -6.53
CA GLY A 133 12.83 3.17 -7.34
C GLY A 133 12.40 3.84 -8.66
N THR A 134 11.32 4.60 -8.67
CA THR A 134 10.77 5.28 -9.85
C THR A 134 10.63 6.77 -9.61
N LYS A 135 10.34 7.54 -10.67
CA LYS A 135 10.12 8.98 -10.57
C LYS A 135 8.96 9.35 -9.63
N GLN A 136 7.92 8.53 -9.58
CA GLN A 136 6.72 8.71 -8.75
C GLN A 136 6.78 7.92 -7.44
N GLY A 137 7.82 7.13 -7.21
CA GLY A 137 8.04 6.35 -5.99
C GLY A 137 8.77 7.15 -4.91
N ALA A 138 8.81 6.60 -3.71
CA ALA A 138 9.35 7.27 -2.53
C ALA A 138 10.86 7.55 -2.60
N HIS A 139 11.64 6.80 -3.38
CA HIS A 139 13.06 7.08 -3.62
C HIS A 139 13.31 8.34 -4.44
N SER A 140 12.30 8.87 -5.14
CA SER A 140 12.49 10.10 -5.92
C SER A 140 12.56 11.33 -4.99
N PRO A 141 13.22 12.40 -5.42
CA PRO A 141 13.28 13.63 -4.65
C PRO A 141 11.98 14.47 -4.73
N VAL A 142 10.87 13.88 -5.21
CA VAL A 142 9.65 14.65 -5.50
C VAL A 142 9.06 15.28 -4.24
N LEU A 143 9.03 14.53 -3.12
CA LEU A 143 8.47 15.04 -1.87
C LEU A 143 9.33 16.18 -1.31
N SER A 144 10.62 15.96 -1.12
CA SER A 144 11.54 16.98 -0.59
C SER A 144 11.54 18.25 -1.44
N ASN A 145 11.52 18.11 -2.77
CA ASN A 145 11.42 19.25 -3.68
C ASN A 145 10.08 19.97 -3.58
N LEU A 146 8.98 19.24 -3.40
CA LEU A 146 7.65 19.83 -3.26
C LEU A 146 7.53 20.58 -1.93
N LEU A 147 7.94 19.97 -0.82
CA LEU A 147 7.94 20.60 0.50
C LEU A 147 8.75 21.90 0.52
N ARG A 148 9.96 21.87 -0.06
CA ARG A 148 10.79 23.07 -0.19
C ARG A 148 10.10 24.15 -1.01
N ARG A 149 9.49 23.82 -2.14
CA ARG A 149 8.76 24.78 -2.96
C ARG A 149 7.54 25.37 -2.25
N VAL A 150 6.83 24.57 -1.46
CA VAL A 150 5.72 25.06 -0.64
C VAL A 150 6.24 26.09 0.38
N ALA A 151 7.29 25.78 1.11
CA ALA A 151 7.91 26.69 2.07
C ALA A 151 8.41 27.99 1.40
N GLU A 152 9.11 27.89 0.27
CA GLU A 152 9.58 29.04 -0.50
C GLU A 152 8.40 29.92 -1.00
N CYS A 153 7.28 29.32 -1.43
CA CYS A 153 6.07 30.06 -1.80
C CYS A 153 5.41 30.78 -0.63
N GLN A 154 5.61 30.28 0.60
CA GLN A 154 5.17 30.95 1.84
C GLN A 154 6.16 32.00 2.33
N GLY A 155 7.28 32.18 1.64
CA GLY A 155 8.29 33.20 1.96
C GLY A 155 9.47 32.69 2.79
N ALA A 156 9.53 31.40 3.11
CA ALA A 156 10.62 30.80 3.86
C ALA A 156 11.89 30.69 3.02
N ASN A 157 13.05 30.97 3.61
CA ASN A 157 14.35 30.64 3.04
C ASN A 157 14.75 29.19 3.31
N TYR A 158 15.90 28.74 2.81
CA TYR A 158 16.35 27.36 2.96
C TYR A 158 16.61 26.94 4.41
N ASP A 159 17.14 27.84 5.23
CA ASP A 159 17.39 27.55 6.65
C ASP A 159 16.07 27.39 7.42
N GLU A 160 15.11 28.27 7.18
CA GLU A 160 13.76 28.17 7.73
C GLU A 160 13.02 26.91 7.27
N PHE A 161 13.22 26.48 6.01
CA PHE A 161 12.72 25.19 5.52
C PHE A 161 13.33 24.02 6.29
N CYS A 162 14.65 24.01 6.51
CA CYS A 162 15.31 22.96 7.27
C CYS A 162 14.80 22.90 8.73
N GLN A 163 14.61 24.07 9.37
CA GLN A 163 14.06 24.15 10.71
C GLN A 163 12.61 23.63 10.76
N ALA A 164 11.80 23.97 9.76
CA ALA A 164 10.41 23.50 9.67
C ALA A 164 10.35 21.98 9.51
N VAL A 165 11.19 21.39 8.65
CA VAL A 165 11.26 19.93 8.48
C VAL A 165 11.70 19.25 9.77
N GLY A 166 12.75 19.76 10.44
CA GLY A 166 13.25 19.20 11.70
C GLY A 166 12.27 19.34 12.88
N SER A 167 11.29 20.24 12.77
CA SER A 167 10.21 20.43 13.75
C SER A 167 8.90 19.75 13.34
N SER A 168 8.88 19.09 12.19
CA SER A 168 7.73 18.35 11.69
C SER A 168 7.74 16.90 12.19
N PHE A 169 6.58 16.27 12.14
CA PHE A 169 6.42 14.85 12.44
C PHE A 169 5.76 14.12 11.29
N MET A 170 6.22 12.90 10.98
CA MET A 170 5.70 12.10 9.89
C MET A 170 5.10 10.78 10.38
N ILE A 171 3.92 10.44 9.89
CA ILE A 171 3.39 9.08 9.99
C ILE A 171 3.64 8.39 8.66
N SER A 172 4.50 7.38 8.67
CA SER A 172 4.68 6.44 7.55
C SER A 172 3.59 5.37 7.67
N ALA A 173 2.61 5.47 6.80
CA ALA A 173 1.38 4.71 6.86
C ALA A 173 1.43 3.57 5.83
N ASP A 174 1.54 2.33 6.32
CA ASP A 174 1.62 1.10 5.52
C ASP A 174 1.16 -0.08 6.38
N ASN A 175 0.33 -0.99 5.84
CA ASN A 175 -0.30 -2.04 6.62
C ASN A 175 0.69 -2.95 7.35
N ALA A 176 0.22 -3.63 8.38
CA ALA A 176 1.00 -4.54 9.23
C ALA A 176 0.47 -5.97 9.11
N HIS A 177 1.30 -6.97 9.44
CA HIS A 177 0.85 -8.36 9.49
C HIS A 177 0.01 -8.64 10.73
N ALA A 178 -1.23 -9.07 10.55
CA ALA A 178 -2.05 -9.60 11.63
C ALA A 178 -1.59 -11.00 12.04
N PHE A 179 -1.73 -11.31 13.31
CA PHE A 179 -1.46 -12.65 13.85
C PHE A 179 -2.37 -13.70 13.19
N HIS A 180 -1.74 -14.72 12.63
CA HIS A 180 -2.45 -15.84 12.02
C HIS A 180 -2.53 -17.00 13.03
N PRO A 181 -3.73 -17.36 13.53
CA PRO A 181 -3.88 -18.32 14.65
C PRO A 181 -3.34 -19.72 14.34
N ASN A 182 -3.28 -20.11 13.06
CA ASN A 182 -2.80 -21.44 12.66
C ASN A 182 -1.25 -21.50 12.46
N TYR A 183 -0.56 -20.36 12.56
CA TYR A 183 0.88 -20.26 12.30
C TYR A 183 1.57 -19.39 13.36
N ALA A 184 1.21 -19.59 14.61
CA ALA A 184 1.69 -18.79 15.74
C ALA A 184 3.24 -18.76 15.83
N GLU A 185 3.90 -19.83 15.41
CA GLU A 185 5.36 -19.97 15.40
C GLU A 185 6.09 -19.04 14.42
N LYS A 186 5.35 -18.35 13.52
CA LYS A 186 5.91 -17.39 12.58
C LYS A 186 5.97 -15.96 13.14
N TYR A 187 5.39 -15.74 14.30
CA TYR A 187 5.24 -14.41 14.90
C TYR A 187 6.09 -14.27 16.15
N ASP A 188 6.39 -13.04 16.53
CA ASP A 188 6.94 -12.75 17.84
C ASP A 188 5.97 -13.24 18.91
N PRO A 189 6.46 -13.95 19.97
CA PRO A 189 5.56 -14.55 20.97
C PRO A 189 4.81 -13.54 21.85
N THR A 190 5.21 -12.26 21.81
CA THR A 190 4.67 -11.22 22.70
C THR A 190 3.99 -10.09 21.92
N ASN A 191 4.62 -9.62 20.82
CA ASN A 191 4.18 -8.45 20.05
C ASN A 191 3.62 -8.87 18.68
N HIS A 192 2.42 -9.40 18.67
CA HIS A 192 1.73 -9.87 17.48
C HIS A 192 0.30 -9.31 17.45
N PRO A 193 0.04 -8.36 16.52
CA PRO A 193 -1.24 -7.65 16.49
C PRO A 193 -2.39 -8.55 16.01
N SER A 194 -3.55 -8.40 16.63
CA SER A 194 -4.78 -9.07 16.25
C SER A 194 -5.68 -8.17 15.39
N LEU A 195 -6.48 -8.75 14.51
CA LEU A 195 -7.57 -8.04 13.85
C LEU A 195 -8.57 -7.52 14.89
N GLY A 196 -9.00 -6.27 14.76
CA GLY A 196 -9.90 -5.60 15.71
C GLY A 196 -9.19 -4.98 16.91
N GLY A 197 -7.87 -5.08 17.01
CA GLY A 197 -7.09 -4.52 18.12
C GLY A 197 -6.62 -3.07 17.91
N GLY A 198 -6.98 -2.44 16.81
CA GLY A 198 -6.63 -1.07 16.45
C GLY A 198 -5.31 -0.93 15.68
N PRO A 199 -4.90 0.31 15.40
CA PRO A 199 -3.64 0.65 14.76
C PRO A 199 -2.43 -0.05 15.37
N VAL A 200 -1.47 -0.39 14.51
CA VAL A 200 -0.25 -1.11 14.87
C VAL A 200 0.96 -0.21 14.68
N ILE A 201 1.76 -0.03 15.73
CA ILE A 201 3.09 0.58 15.66
C ILE A 201 4.09 -0.51 15.28
N LYS A 202 4.85 -0.28 14.21
CA LYS A 202 5.85 -1.23 13.72
C LYS A 202 7.23 -0.92 14.31
N ILE A 203 7.88 -1.92 14.91
CA ILE A 203 9.23 -1.81 15.50
C ILE A 203 10.16 -2.84 14.87
N ASN A 204 11.36 -2.42 14.51
CA ASN A 204 12.38 -3.31 13.97
C ASN A 204 13.78 -2.91 14.42
N ALA A 205 14.49 -3.81 15.13
CA ALA A 205 15.83 -3.57 15.62
C ALA A 205 16.90 -3.40 14.52
N ASN A 206 16.61 -3.81 13.29
CA ASN A 206 17.49 -3.60 12.12
C ASN A 206 17.16 -2.32 11.35
N CYS A 207 16.41 -1.39 11.95
CA CYS A 207 16.03 -0.10 11.35
C CYS A 207 15.34 -0.24 9.98
N LYS A 208 14.47 -1.26 9.83
CA LYS A 208 13.61 -1.41 8.66
C LYS A 208 12.41 -0.48 8.70
N TYR A 209 12.13 0.07 9.87
CA TYR A 209 11.12 1.09 10.14
C TYR A 209 11.82 2.31 10.76
N MET A 210 11.26 3.49 10.57
CA MET A 210 11.79 4.73 11.16
C MET A 210 11.43 4.89 12.65
N THR A 211 10.53 4.07 13.15
CA THR A 211 10.02 4.13 14.52
C THR A 211 11.11 3.96 15.56
N ASP A 212 11.11 4.86 16.53
CA ASP A 212 11.86 4.75 17.78
C ASP A 212 10.92 4.87 19.01
N ALA A 213 11.46 4.93 20.21
CA ALA A 213 10.66 5.00 21.43
C ALA A 213 9.92 6.33 21.58
N HIS A 214 10.52 7.44 21.10
CA HIS A 214 9.91 8.75 21.18
C HIS A 214 8.74 8.88 20.21
N SER A 215 8.95 8.57 18.95
CA SER A 215 7.93 8.62 17.92
C SER A 215 6.79 7.63 18.18
N ALA A 216 7.09 6.44 18.70
CA ALA A 216 6.07 5.48 19.15
C ALA A 216 5.21 6.04 20.29
N ALA A 217 5.82 6.75 21.26
CA ALA A 217 5.10 7.36 22.36
C ALA A 217 4.16 8.49 21.88
N ILE A 218 4.58 9.30 20.90
CA ILE A 218 3.74 10.32 20.28
C ILE A 218 2.50 9.68 19.66
N PHE A 219 2.67 8.66 18.79
CA PHE A 219 1.52 8.03 18.14
C PHE A 219 0.60 7.33 19.15
N LYS A 220 1.17 6.72 20.18
CA LYS A 220 0.38 6.13 21.26
C LYS A 220 -0.45 7.19 22.00
N SER A 221 0.11 8.36 22.29
CA SER A 221 -0.65 9.45 22.90
C SER A 221 -1.80 9.92 22.01
N LEU A 222 -1.58 10.02 20.70
CA LEU A 222 -2.64 10.37 19.74
C LEU A 222 -3.77 9.33 19.75
N CYS A 223 -3.44 8.03 19.82
CA CYS A 223 -4.43 6.96 19.96
C CYS A 223 -5.20 7.07 21.27
N ASP A 224 -4.51 7.31 22.40
CA ASP A 224 -5.13 7.48 23.72
C ASP A 224 -6.10 8.67 23.74
N GLU A 225 -5.72 9.80 23.15
CA GLU A 225 -6.58 10.99 23.02
C GLU A 225 -7.78 10.76 22.10
N ALA A 226 -7.60 10.01 21.02
CA ALA A 226 -8.68 9.61 20.12
C ALA A 226 -9.61 8.53 20.70
N GLY A 227 -9.27 7.96 21.85
CA GLY A 227 -9.97 6.82 22.44
C GLY A 227 -9.88 5.55 21.59
N VAL A 228 -8.74 5.34 20.95
CA VAL A 228 -8.48 4.23 20.02
C VAL A 228 -7.46 3.28 20.64
N PRO A 229 -7.71 1.95 20.64
CA PRO A 229 -6.70 0.98 21.07
C PRO A 229 -5.51 0.99 20.11
N CYS A 230 -4.33 0.63 20.63
CA CYS A 230 -3.09 0.62 19.84
C CYS A 230 -2.29 -0.64 20.15
N GLN A 231 -1.66 -1.23 19.15
CA GLN A 231 -0.90 -2.46 19.24
C GLN A 231 0.54 -2.25 18.77
N TYR A 232 1.41 -3.23 19.06
CA TYR A 232 2.79 -3.26 18.56
C TYR A 232 3.02 -4.49 17.69
N PHE A 233 3.79 -4.31 16.63
CA PHE A 233 4.31 -5.39 15.80
C PHE A 233 5.84 -5.40 15.86
N VAL A 234 6.36 -6.60 16.14
CA VAL A 234 7.79 -6.91 16.02
C VAL A 234 7.91 -8.18 15.18
N ASN A 235 8.83 -8.20 14.23
CA ASN A 235 9.09 -9.41 13.46
C ASN A 235 9.62 -10.53 14.38
N HIS A 236 9.23 -11.77 14.09
CA HIS A 236 9.93 -12.92 14.64
C HIS A 236 11.43 -12.80 14.25
N SER A 237 12.33 -12.99 15.21
CA SER A 237 13.76 -12.71 15.03
C SER A 237 14.41 -13.48 13.87
N ASP A 238 13.92 -14.69 13.58
CA ASP A 238 14.41 -15.55 12.50
C ASP A 238 13.66 -15.40 11.18
N VAL A 239 12.67 -14.49 11.11
CA VAL A 239 11.89 -14.20 9.89
C VAL A 239 12.32 -12.86 9.34
N ALA A 240 12.78 -12.85 8.09
CA ALA A 240 13.10 -11.61 7.40
C ALA A 240 11.79 -10.81 7.16
N GLY A 241 11.74 -9.59 7.69
CA GLY A 241 10.67 -8.64 7.43
C GLY A 241 10.91 -7.81 6.18
N GLY A 242 9.85 -7.20 5.66
CA GLY A 242 9.91 -6.13 4.67
C GLY A 242 10.43 -4.82 5.27
N SER A 243 10.42 -3.77 4.47
CA SER A 243 10.63 -2.39 4.89
C SER A 243 9.46 -1.55 4.38
N THR A 244 9.38 -0.31 4.85
CA THR A 244 8.32 0.63 4.51
C THR A 244 8.90 1.90 3.90
N LEU A 245 8.05 2.86 3.58
CA LEU A 245 8.46 4.17 3.06
C LEU A 245 9.23 4.99 4.11
N GLY A 246 8.98 4.79 5.41
CA GLY A 246 9.53 5.59 6.49
C GLY A 246 11.05 5.68 6.46
N ASN A 247 11.74 4.55 6.37
CA ASN A 247 13.20 4.52 6.32
C ASN A 247 13.81 5.07 5.02
N ILE A 248 13.02 5.19 3.94
CA ILE A 248 13.45 5.87 2.72
C ILE A 248 13.49 7.38 2.96
N PHE A 249 12.48 7.92 3.61
CA PHE A 249 12.41 9.36 3.87
C PHE A 249 13.42 9.85 4.89
N THR A 250 13.81 9.05 5.88
CA THR A 250 14.90 9.40 6.80
C THR A 250 16.24 9.62 6.09
N GLY A 251 16.42 9.07 4.90
CA GLY A 251 17.59 9.34 4.05
C GLY A 251 17.45 10.60 3.18
N GLN A 252 16.29 11.24 3.13
CA GLN A 252 16.01 12.39 2.27
C GLN A 252 15.61 13.66 3.04
N LEU A 253 15.03 13.50 4.22
CA LEU A 253 14.49 14.57 5.06
C LEU A 253 14.96 14.36 6.50
N ASP A 254 15.34 15.43 7.18
CA ASP A 254 15.65 15.43 8.60
C ASP A 254 14.35 15.55 9.40
N ILE A 255 13.53 14.50 9.35
CA ILE A 255 12.19 14.46 9.93
C ILE A 255 12.03 13.27 10.88
N GLU A 256 11.46 13.51 12.04
CA GLU A 256 11.05 12.47 12.97
C GLU A 256 9.75 11.82 12.54
N GLY A 257 9.56 10.54 12.83
CA GLY A 257 8.29 9.88 12.52
C GLY A 257 8.17 8.45 13.00
N VAL A 258 7.02 7.87 12.72
CA VAL A 258 6.60 6.55 13.15
C VAL A 258 6.01 5.75 11.99
N ASP A 259 6.35 4.46 11.92
CA ASP A 259 5.72 3.52 11.00
C ASP A 259 4.51 2.85 11.66
N VAL A 260 3.35 3.02 11.05
CA VAL A 260 2.09 2.45 11.56
C VAL A 260 1.27 1.80 10.44
N GLY A 261 0.37 0.89 10.81
CA GLY A 261 -0.53 0.28 9.84
C GLY A 261 -1.72 -0.45 10.44
N ASN A 262 -2.70 -0.77 9.61
CA ASN A 262 -3.77 -1.68 9.99
C ASN A 262 -3.28 -3.13 9.91
N PRO A 263 -3.67 -4.01 10.84
CA PRO A 263 -3.32 -5.42 10.75
C PRO A 263 -4.11 -6.10 9.63
N LEU A 264 -3.40 -6.84 8.75
CA LEU A 264 -3.98 -7.62 7.66
C LEU A 264 -3.55 -9.09 7.72
N LEU A 265 -4.45 -9.99 7.34
CA LEU A 265 -4.14 -11.37 6.98
C LEU A 265 -4.00 -11.49 5.47
N ALA A 266 -3.14 -12.41 5.02
CA ALA A 266 -2.91 -12.73 3.62
C ALA A 266 -2.49 -11.49 2.77
N MET A 267 -1.74 -10.56 3.37
CA MET A 267 -1.14 -9.40 2.68
C MET A 267 -0.44 -9.86 1.39
N HIS A 268 -0.56 -9.08 0.31
CA HIS A 268 -0.06 -9.35 -1.05
C HIS A 268 -0.75 -10.51 -1.78
N SER A 269 -1.79 -11.10 -1.21
CA SER A 269 -2.61 -12.08 -1.94
C SER A 269 -3.67 -11.39 -2.81
N ALA A 270 -4.28 -12.15 -3.72
CA ALA A 270 -5.41 -11.64 -4.50
C ALA A 270 -6.65 -11.29 -3.65
N CYS A 271 -6.70 -11.76 -2.40
CA CYS A 271 -7.78 -11.52 -1.46
C CYS A 271 -7.21 -11.41 -0.03
N GLU A 272 -6.93 -10.21 0.39
CA GLU A 272 -6.46 -9.86 1.73
C GLU A 272 -7.64 -9.70 2.67
N THR A 273 -7.39 -9.80 3.97
CA THR A 273 -8.44 -9.69 4.99
C THR A 273 -8.02 -8.73 6.09
N GLY A 274 -8.81 -7.69 6.31
CA GLY A 274 -8.67 -6.72 7.38
C GLY A 274 -9.88 -6.65 8.28
N SER A 275 -9.80 -5.88 9.36
CA SER A 275 -10.95 -5.55 10.21
C SER A 275 -11.54 -4.20 9.82
N THR A 276 -12.85 -4.12 9.76
CA THR A 276 -13.58 -2.87 9.53
C THR A 276 -13.37 -1.87 10.68
N GLU A 277 -13.24 -2.39 11.90
CA GLU A 277 -13.02 -1.58 13.10
C GLU A 277 -11.61 -0.96 13.13
N ASP A 278 -10.58 -1.72 12.72
CA ASP A 278 -9.21 -1.21 12.66
C ASP A 278 -9.10 -0.03 11.69
N HIS A 279 -9.78 -0.12 10.55
CA HIS A 279 -9.79 0.97 9.58
C HIS A 279 -10.45 2.24 10.12
N ILE A 280 -11.57 2.11 10.82
CA ILE A 280 -12.24 3.24 11.47
C ILE A 280 -11.35 3.84 12.56
N ASN A 281 -10.69 3.00 13.34
CA ASN A 281 -9.79 3.43 14.40
C ASN A 281 -8.57 4.17 13.83
N MET A 282 -8.01 3.71 12.71
CA MET A 282 -6.92 4.41 12.03
C MET A 282 -7.34 5.79 11.54
N ILE A 283 -8.53 5.92 10.95
CA ILE A 283 -9.08 7.23 10.54
C ILE A 283 -9.18 8.17 11.76
N ARG A 284 -9.65 7.67 12.91
CA ARG A 284 -9.72 8.48 14.15
C ARG A 284 -8.35 8.91 14.66
N ALA A 285 -7.36 8.01 14.61
CA ALA A 285 -5.98 8.34 15.00
C ALA A 285 -5.37 9.40 14.07
N PHE A 286 -5.57 9.28 12.75
CA PHE A 286 -5.09 10.28 11.79
C PHE A 286 -5.80 11.61 11.92
N LYS A 287 -7.11 11.60 12.20
CA LYS A 287 -7.84 12.83 12.52
C LYS A 287 -7.23 13.56 13.73
N GLN A 288 -6.90 12.81 14.78
CA GLN A 288 -6.25 13.38 15.96
C GLN A 288 -4.87 13.95 15.63
N PHE A 289 -4.09 13.25 14.79
CA PHE A 289 -2.80 13.72 14.32
C PHE A 289 -2.89 15.06 13.56
N PHE A 290 -3.84 15.17 12.63
CA PHE A 290 -4.02 16.39 11.84
C PHE A 290 -4.66 17.54 12.62
N ALA A 291 -5.15 17.30 13.84
CA ALA A 291 -5.70 18.32 14.72
C ALA A 291 -4.66 18.93 15.69
N HIS A 292 -3.41 18.45 15.68
CA HIS A 292 -2.27 18.94 16.43
C HIS A 292 -1.27 19.67 15.55
#